data_d4ea87bb68486824e7f9dc1c16b6174d
#
_entry.id   d4ea87bb68486824e7f9dc1c16b6174d
#
_cell.length_a   1.000
_cell.length_b   1.000
_cell.length_c   1.000
_cell.angle_alpha   90.00
_cell.angle_beta   90.00
_cell.angle_gamma   90.00
#
_symmetry.space_group_name_H-M   'P 1'
#
loop_
_entity.id
_entity.type
_entity.pdbx_description
1 polymer ?
#
loop_
_entity_poly.entity_id
_entity_poly.type
_entity_poly.pdbx_seq_one_letter_code
_entity_poly.pdbx_strand_id
1 'polypeptide(L)'
;MKNNLIEAVQKTCTGDNISKRLASDILDAAFQNISKAIKKNKRFSYPGFGTFTLRYRKARKGRNPQTGSEIEIKASRTVGFKPSPRLKNSI
;
A
#
# COMPACT_ATOMS: atom_id res chain seq x y z
N MET A 1 -4.96 -14.54 0.45
CA MET A 1 -4.08 -13.56 1.12
C MET A 1 -4.76 -12.82 2.24
N LYS A 2 -5.90 -12.19 2.02
CA LYS A 2 -6.61 -11.51 3.09
C LYS A 2 -7.01 -12.46 4.23
N ASN A 3 -7.47 -13.66 3.88
CA ASN A 3 -7.85 -14.67 4.88
C ASN A 3 -6.67 -15.09 5.76
N ASN A 4 -5.47 -15.18 5.20
CA ASN A 4 -4.27 -15.51 5.96
C ASN A 4 -3.93 -14.41 6.99
N LEU A 5 -4.12 -13.15 6.62
CA LEU A 5 -3.95 -12.01 7.53
C LEU A 5 -4.99 -12.04 8.64
N ILE A 6 -6.23 -12.32 8.32
CA ILE A 6 -7.32 -12.43 9.29
C ILE A 6 -7.01 -13.50 10.32
N GLU A 7 -6.60 -14.68 9.88
CA GLU A 7 -6.21 -15.78 10.76
C GLU A 7 -5.01 -15.41 11.65
N ALA A 8 -4.01 -14.75 11.09
CA ALA A 8 -2.84 -14.31 11.83
C ALA A 8 -3.22 -13.29 12.92
N VAL A 9 -4.12 -12.36 12.63
CA VAL A 9 -4.62 -11.39 13.60
C VAL A 9 -5.37 -12.11 14.73
N GLN A 10 -6.23 -13.07 14.40
CA GLN A 10 -6.95 -13.84 15.39
C GLN A 10 -6.01 -14.61 16.32
N LYS A 11 -4.97 -15.22 15.77
CA LYS A 11 -3.97 -15.96 16.56
C LYS A 11 -3.16 -15.04 17.48
N THR A 12 -2.77 -13.88 16.99
CA THR A 12 -1.98 -12.90 17.75
C THR A 12 -2.79 -12.30 18.89
N CYS A 13 -4.08 -12.10 18.69
CA CYS A 13 -4.99 -11.46 19.65
C CYS A 13 -5.88 -12.48 20.36
N THR A 14 -5.35 -13.66 20.71
CA THR A 14 -6.12 -14.76 21.31
C THR A 14 -6.81 -14.39 22.63
N GLY A 15 -6.24 -13.44 23.40
CA GLY A 15 -6.83 -12.99 24.66
C GLY A 15 -8.12 -12.20 24.52
N ASP A 16 -8.43 -11.68 23.34
CA ASP A 16 -9.53 -10.76 23.10
C ASP A 16 -10.71 -11.37 22.33
N ASN A 17 -10.66 -12.66 22.00
CA ASN A 17 -11.75 -13.37 21.30
C ASN A 17 -12.23 -12.67 20.04
N ILE A 18 -11.32 -12.34 19.14
CA ILE A 18 -11.65 -11.61 17.91
C ILE A 18 -12.25 -12.56 16.87
N SER A 19 -13.47 -12.27 16.41
CA SER A 19 -14.09 -13.00 15.31
C SER A 19 -13.43 -12.70 13.97
N LYS A 20 -13.63 -13.57 12.99
CA LYS A 20 -13.13 -13.32 11.61
C LYS A 20 -13.66 -12.02 11.04
N ARG A 21 -14.95 -11.72 11.29
CA ARG A 21 -15.56 -10.48 10.82
C ARG A 21 -14.91 -9.26 11.43
N LEU A 22 -14.70 -9.28 12.75
CA LEU A 22 -14.07 -8.17 13.45
C LEU A 22 -12.62 -7.98 12.97
N ALA A 23 -11.86 -9.06 12.83
CA ALA A 23 -10.50 -8.99 12.30
C ALA A 23 -10.45 -8.41 10.88
N SER A 24 -11.38 -8.83 10.02
CA SER A 24 -11.52 -8.29 8.67
C SER A 24 -11.85 -6.79 8.68
N ASP A 25 -12.78 -6.37 9.53
CA ASP A 25 -13.17 -4.96 9.65
C ASP A 25 -12.01 -4.10 10.16
N ILE A 26 -11.26 -4.60 11.12
CA ILE A 26 -10.08 -3.90 11.63
C ILE A 26 -9.02 -3.73 10.53
N LEU A 27 -8.74 -4.77 9.77
CA LEU A 27 -7.78 -4.71 8.67
C LEU A 27 -8.24 -3.74 7.59
N ASP A 28 -9.50 -3.77 7.20
CA ASP A 28 -10.05 -2.87 6.19
C ASP A 28 -9.97 -1.41 6.67
N ALA A 29 -10.33 -1.16 7.92
CA ALA A 29 -10.23 0.18 8.51
C ALA A 29 -8.79 0.68 8.55
N ALA A 30 -7.85 -0.18 8.93
CA ALA A 30 -6.43 0.18 8.96
C ALA A 30 -5.93 0.60 7.58
N PHE A 31 -6.19 -0.20 6.55
CA PHE A 31 -5.76 0.11 5.19
C PHE A 31 -6.45 1.33 4.60
N GLN A 32 -7.74 1.54 4.90
CA GLN A 32 -8.45 2.75 4.50
C GLN A 32 -7.82 4.00 5.12
N ASN A 33 -7.47 3.93 6.40
CA ASN A 33 -6.81 5.05 7.10
C ASN A 33 -5.41 5.31 6.55
N ILE A 34 -4.66 4.28 6.21
CA ILE A 34 -3.36 4.41 5.54
C ILE A 34 -3.51 5.12 4.20
N SER A 35 -4.51 4.72 3.41
CA SER A 35 -4.81 5.34 2.12
C SER A 35 -5.13 6.83 2.27
N LYS A 36 -5.95 7.18 3.25
CA LYS A 36 -6.29 8.58 3.54
C LYS A 36 -5.07 9.38 3.98
N ALA A 37 -4.20 8.79 4.81
CA ALA A 37 -2.99 9.45 5.27
C ALA A 37 -2.02 9.74 4.11
N ILE A 38 -1.88 8.82 3.18
CA ILE A 38 -1.06 9.00 1.98
C ILE A 38 -1.60 10.16 1.13
N LYS A 39 -2.92 10.23 0.95
CA LYS A 39 -3.55 11.30 0.18
C LYS A 39 -3.39 12.66 0.83
N LYS A 40 -3.56 12.72 2.15
CA LYS A 40 -3.53 13.98 2.91
C LYS A 40 -2.11 14.48 3.11
N ASN A 41 -1.21 13.62 3.58
CA ASN A 41 0.16 13.97 3.97
C ASN A 41 1.18 13.67 2.88
N LYS A 42 0.77 13.01 1.80
CA LYS A 42 1.62 12.56 0.69
C LYS A 42 2.67 11.54 1.12
N ARG A 43 2.62 11.08 2.36
CA ARG A 43 3.55 10.13 2.93
C ARG A 43 2.92 9.43 4.13
N PHE A 44 3.17 8.14 4.27
CA PHE A 44 2.83 7.36 5.44
C PHE A 44 3.99 6.45 5.81
N SER A 45 4.48 6.56 7.03
CA SER A 45 5.56 5.71 7.52
C SER A 45 5.07 4.83 8.66
N TYR A 46 5.34 3.53 8.56
CA TYR A 46 5.05 2.58 9.63
C TYR A 46 6.38 2.03 10.15
N PRO A 47 6.75 2.32 11.40
CA PRO A 47 8.02 1.86 11.96
C PRO A 47 8.16 0.34 11.91
N GLY A 48 9.30 -0.14 11.44
CA GLY A 48 9.57 -1.56 11.32
C GLY A 48 9.00 -2.22 10.07
N PHE A 49 8.20 -1.52 9.27
CA PHE A 49 7.62 -2.04 8.04
C PHE A 49 8.15 -1.32 6.80
N GLY A 50 7.85 -0.04 6.68
CA GLY A 50 8.28 0.74 5.53
C GLY A 50 7.57 2.07 5.41
N THR A 51 7.82 2.76 4.31
CA THR A 51 7.24 4.07 4.02
C THR A 51 6.54 4.05 2.67
N PHE A 52 5.30 4.52 2.66
CA PHE A 52 4.53 4.76 1.44
C PHE A 52 4.64 6.23 1.09
N THR A 53 4.95 6.53 -0.17
CA THR A 53 5.11 7.90 -0.65
C THR A 53 4.26 8.10 -1.88
N LEU A 54 3.52 9.21 -1.93
CA LEU A 54 2.77 9.59 -3.12
C LEU A 54 3.75 10.14 -4.16
N ARG A 55 3.76 9.52 -5.33
CA ARG A 55 4.61 9.93 -6.45
C ARG A 55 3.78 10.50 -7.56
N TYR A 56 4.26 11.59 -8.11
CA TYR A 56 3.67 12.23 -9.28
C TYR A 56 4.49 11.93 -10.51
N ARG A 57 3.81 11.54 -11.58
CA ARG A 57 4.42 11.41 -12.89
C ARG A 57 3.88 12.52 -13.78
N LYS A 58 4.77 13.35 -14.31
CA LYS A 58 4.39 14.42 -15.23
C LYS A 58 3.91 13.82 -16.56
N ALA A 59 3.02 14.53 -17.24
CA ALA A 59 2.66 14.19 -18.60
C ALA A 59 3.92 14.19 -19.48
N ARG A 60 4.02 13.19 -20.35
CA ARG A 60 5.14 13.05 -21.26
C ARG A 60 4.68 12.44 -22.58
N LYS A 61 5.49 12.63 -23.61
CA LYS A 61 5.29 11.96 -24.89
C LYS A 61 6.02 10.62 -24.89
N GLY A 62 5.33 9.56 -25.28
CA GLY A 62 5.91 8.24 -25.46
C GLY A 62 5.68 7.78 -26.89
N ARG A 63 6.22 6.60 -27.22
CA ARG A 63 6.00 5.95 -28.50
C ARG A 63 5.31 4.63 -28.30
N ASN A 64 4.33 4.35 -29.16
CA ASN A 64 3.73 3.04 -29.22
C ASN A 64 4.74 2.07 -29.89
N PRO A 65 5.20 1.04 -29.17
CA PRO A 65 6.19 0.11 -29.73
C PRO A 65 5.70 -0.70 -30.94
N GLN A 66 4.39 -0.80 -31.11
CA GLN A 66 3.81 -1.55 -32.24
C GLN A 66 3.68 -0.71 -33.51
N THR A 67 3.34 0.55 -33.38
CA THR A 67 3.06 1.43 -34.52
C THR A 67 4.14 2.50 -34.72
N GLY A 68 4.98 2.74 -33.75
CA GLY A 68 5.97 3.82 -33.76
C GLY A 68 5.37 5.23 -33.65
N SER A 69 4.04 5.34 -33.54
CA SER A 69 3.39 6.63 -33.40
C SER A 69 3.58 7.22 -32.01
N GLU A 70 3.63 8.55 -31.95
CA GLU A 70 3.68 9.24 -30.66
C GLU A 70 2.35 9.11 -29.93
N ILE A 71 2.44 8.78 -28.64
CA ILE A 71 1.28 8.78 -27.74
C ILE A 71 1.54 9.75 -26.60
N GLU A 72 0.49 10.40 -26.14
CA GLU A 72 0.56 11.28 -25.02
C GLU A 72 0.25 10.51 -23.73
N ILE A 73 1.24 10.45 -22.84
CA ILE A 73 1.08 9.84 -21.53
C ILE A 73 0.66 10.92 -20.56
N LYS A 74 -0.56 10.82 -20.05
CA LYS A 74 -1.11 11.78 -19.11
C LYS A 74 -0.37 11.74 -17.78
N ALA A 75 -0.36 12.88 -17.09
CA ALA A 75 0.11 12.94 -15.71
C ALA A 75 -0.68 11.97 -14.85
N SER A 76 0.00 11.29 -13.96
CA SER A 76 -0.62 10.31 -13.08
C SER A 76 -0.03 10.37 -11.68
N ARG A 77 -0.77 9.83 -10.71
CA ARG A 77 -0.30 9.67 -9.34
C ARG A 77 -0.15 8.18 -9.06
N THR A 78 0.90 7.83 -8.36
CA THR A 78 1.11 6.45 -7.92
C THR A 78 1.70 6.44 -6.51
N VAL A 79 1.64 5.29 -5.87
CA VAL A 79 2.20 5.11 -4.53
C VAL A 79 3.47 4.28 -4.66
N GLY A 80 4.58 4.83 -4.15
CA GLY A 80 5.82 4.10 -4.03
C GLY A 80 5.98 3.55 -2.62
N PHE A 81 6.55 2.36 -2.49
CA PHE A 81 6.84 1.74 -1.21
C PHE A 81 8.33 1.52 -1.05
N LYS A 82 8.87 1.98 0.09
CA LYS A 82 10.25 1.73 0.47
C LYS A 82 10.26 0.91 1.76
N PRO A 83 10.73 -0.34 1.72
CA PRO A 83 10.78 -1.16 2.93
C PRO A 83 11.77 -0.59 3.95
N SER A 84 11.45 -0.76 5.23
CA SER A 84 12.38 -0.40 6.29
C SER A 84 13.57 -1.36 6.30
N PRO A 85 14.74 -0.94 6.84
CA PRO A 85 15.88 -1.84 6.99
C PRO A 85 15.52 -3.11 7.78
N ARG A 86 14.65 -2.98 8.78
CA ARG A 86 14.20 -4.11 9.59
C ARG A 86 13.41 -5.13 8.78
N LEU A 87 12.49 -4.68 7.95
CA LEU A 87 11.74 -5.57 7.05
C LEU A 87 12.67 -6.20 6.01
N LYS A 88 13.54 -5.41 5.40
CA LYS A 88 14.48 -5.87 4.40
C LYS A 88 15.43 -6.95 4.95
N ASN A 89 15.89 -6.78 6.18
CA ASN A 89 16.79 -7.73 6.82
C ASN A 89 16.09 -9.01 7.27
N SER A 90 14.77 -8.99 7.46
CA SER A 90 13.99 -10.15 7.89
C SER A 90 13.60 -11.09 6.75
N ILE A 91 13.77 -10.67 5.52
CA ILE A 91 13.41 -11.46 4.34
C ILE A 91 14.56 -12.32 3.82
#